data_035ec7948e22edf5511636cd537beb9b
#
_entry.id   035ec7948e22edf5511636cd537beb9b
#
_cell.length_a   1.000
_cell.length_b   1.000
_cell.length_c   1.000
_cell.angle_alpha   90.00
_cell.angle_beta   90.00
_cell.angle_gamma   90.00
#
_symmetry.space_group_name_H-M   'P 1'
#
loop_
_entity.id
_entity.type
_entity.pdbx_description
1 polymer ?
#
loop_
_entity_poly.entity_id
_entity_poly.type
_entity_poly.pdbx_seq_one_letter_code
_entity_poly.pdbx_strand_id
1 'polypeptide(L)'
;VATHPNVVERLAGLVGIPVRYLGWFVDGQLCAAIPTWGRHVALSKDVLKREGKRGMLDLGNAEVILPVAEDARIRVRHRMRYVSELNARNVTGLAEQPEGLALAREPEEYSKKFRYNQRREQRLLEDAGGIIRPMLELSASEQAAIYADLFQRRWNFEAPGKKHLADVFGLMREFMTGSLIYLNDEPVAIQILYRVEAPKWTSLEYINGGVDPQSREFSPGSVLSFVNTQTAWEQARALGKPLRYSFGRADREYKDRWCHRVPVYQV
;
A
#
# COMPACT_ATOMS: atom_id res chain seq x y z
N VAL A 1 -6.00 -2.00 3.90
CA VAL A 1 -6.29 -0.66 3.33
C VAL A 1 -7.49 -0.72 2.41
N ALA A 2 -7.49 -1.57 1.38
CA ALA A 2 -8.50 -1.59 0.31
C ALA A 2 -9.96 -1.86 0.74
N THR A 3 -10.18 -2.40 1.93
CA THR A 3 -11.51 -2.70 2.50
C THR A 3 -11.84 -1.90 3.76
N HIS A 4 -10.94 -0.99 4.16
CA HIS A 4 -11.19 -0.12 5.30
C HIS A 4 -12.34 0.85 5.00
N PRO A 5 -13.39 0.94 5.84
CA PRO A 5 -14.61 1.67 5.50
C PRO A 5 -14.34 3.13 5.13
N ASN A 6 -13.58 3.87 5.93
CA ASN A 6 -13.30 5.28 5.63
C ASN A 6 -12.49 5.46 4.33
N VAL A 7 -11.57 4.54 4.00
CA VAL A 7 -10.84 4.57 2.72
C VAL A 7 -11.81 4.35 1.57
N VAL A 8 -12.66 3.34 1.69
CA VAL A 8 -13.64 2.99 0.65
C VAL A 8 -14.63 4.12 0.41
N GLU A 9 -15.22 4.68 1.48
CA GLU A 9 -16.21 5.76 1.37
C GLU A 9 -15.63 7.02 0.73
N ARG A 10 -14.43 7.45 1.17
CA ARG A 10 -13.79 8.65 0.63
C ARG A 10 -13.43 8.52 -0.84
N LEU A 11 -12.81 7.41 -1.20
CA LEU A 11 -12.39 7.19 -2.59
C LEU A 11 -13.58 6.89 -3.50
N ALA A 12 -14.60 6.19 -3.03
CA ALA A 12 -15.84 5.98 -3.76
C ALA A 12 -16.59 7.30 -3.99
N GLY A 13 -16.61 8.18 -2.98
CA GLY A 13 -17.15 9.54 -3.09
C GLY A 13 -16.47 10.35 -4.18
N LEU A 14 -15.13 10.33 -4.23
CA LEU A 14 -14.36 11.04 -5.26
C LEU A 14 -14.70 10.55 -6.68
N VAL A 15 -14.85 9.24 -6.86
CA VAL A 15 -15.20 8.68 -8.18
C VAL A 15 -16.70 8.70 -8.48
N GLY A 16 -17.55 9.04 -7.50
CA GLY A 16 -19.00 9.11 -7.68
C GLY A 16 -19.65 7.75 -7.97
N ILE A 17 -19.12 6.65 -7.41
CA ILE A 17 -19.69 5.30 -7.52
C ILE A 17 -20.18 4.89 -6.13
N PRO A 18 -21.50 4.71 -5.92
CA PRO A 18 -22.04 4.39 -4.61
C PRO A 18 -21.58 3.00 -4.14
N VAL A 19 -21.20 2.91 -2.87
CA VAL A 19 -20.83 1.66 -2.21
C VAL A 19 -22.07 0.97 -1.67
N ARG A 20 -22.13 -0.34 -1.82
CA ARG A 20 -23.08 -1.19 -1.12
C ARG A 20 -22.31 -2.15 -0.23
N TYR A 21 -22.74 -2.28 1.02
CA TYR A 21 -22.17 -3.24 1.96
C TYR A 21 -23.02 -4.51 1.97
N LEU A 22 -22.38 -5.65 1.75
CA LEU A 22 -23.00 -6.96 1.93
C LEU A 22 -22.66 -7.46 3.32
N GLY A 23 -23.69 -7.69 4.13
CA GLY A 23 -23.57 -8.24 5.47
C GLY A 23 -23.92 -9.72 5.51
N TRP A 24 -23.18 -10.49 6.30
CA TRP A 24 -23.53 -11.86 6.69
C TRP A 24 -23.83 -11.88 8.18
N PHE A 25 -24.92 -12.55 8.53
CA PHE A 25 -25.40 -12.64 9.90
C PHE A 25 -25.46 -14.12 10.32
N VAL A 26 -25.00 -14.39 11.54
CA VAL A 26 -25.16 -15.67 12.23
C VAL A 26 -25.83 -15.36 13.56
N ASP A 27 -26.96 -16.02 13.85
CA ASP A 27 -27.74 -15.80 15.07
C ASP A 27 -28.06 -14.32 15.36
N GLY A 28 -28.32 -13.55 14.30
CA GLY A 28 -28.62 -12.11 14.39
C GLY A 28 -27.42 -11.21 14.57
N GLN A 29 -26.20 -11.74 14.69
CA GLN A 29 -24.95 -10.98 14.80
C GLN A 29 -24.26 -10.83 13.43
N LEU A 30 -23.81 -9.60 13.12
CA LEU A 30 -23.04 -9.33 11.92
C LEU A 30 -21.65 -9.98 12.03
N CYS A 31 -21.38 -10.98 11.20
CA CYS A 31 -20.11 -11.69 11.19
C CYS A 31 -19.19 -11.34 10.00
N ALA A 32 -19.74 -10.66 8.98
CA ALA A 32 -18.92 -10.11 7.89
C ALA A 32 -19.63 -8.95 7.21
N ALA A 33 -18.84 -7.97 6.70
CA ALA A 33 -19.34 -6.87 5.90
C ALA A 33 -18.36 -6.55 4.77
N ILE A 34 -18.77 -6.68 3.51
CA ILE A 34 -17.89 -6.49 2.36
C ILE A 34 -18.39 -5.30 1.53
N PRO A 35 -17.56 -4.26 1.31
CA PRO A 35 -17.90 -3.14 0.43
C PRO A 35 -17.87 -3.58 -1.03
N THR A 36 -18.90 -3.22 -1.80
CA THR A 36 -19.05 -3.68 -3.19
C THR A 36 -19.46 -2.57 -4.16
N TRP A 37 -19.03 -2.73 -5.40
CA TRP A 37 -19.48 -2.03 -6.60
C TRP A 37 -20.10 -3.04 -7.58
N GLY A 38 -21.43 -3.18 -7.53
CA GLY A 38 -22.13 -4.20 -8.31
C GLY A 38 -21.63 -5.61 -7.97
N ARG A 39 -21.07 -6.31 -8.95
CA ARG A 39 -20.53 -7.67 -8.77
C ARG A 39 -19.03 -7.73 -8.40
N HIS A 40 -18.45 -6.61 -8.01
CA HIS A 40 -17.02 -6.52 -7.65
C HIS A 40 -16.86 -5.99 -6.23
N VAL A 41 -15.73 -6.28 -5.61
CA VAL A 41 -15.33 -5.53 -4.41
C VAL A 41 -15.20 -4.05 -4.77
N ALA A 42 -15.53 -3.16 -3.84
CA ALA A 42 -15.37 -1.71 -4.06
C ALA A 42 -13.92 -1.35 -4.39
N LEU A 43 -13.70 -0.23 -5.04
CA LEU A 43 -12.41 0.28 -5.53
C LEU A 43 -11.75 -0.62 -6.60
N SER A 44 -12.51 -1.55 -7.19
CA SER A 44 -12.02 -2.45 -8.25
C SER A 44 -11.55 -1.67 -9.49
N LYS A 45 -10.34 -1.97 -9.94
CA LYS A 45 -9.76 -1.40 -11.18
C LYS A 45 -10.60 -1.74 -12.42
N ASP A 46 -11.24 -2.91 -12.43
CA ASP A 46 -12.09 -3.34 -13.56
C ASP A 46 -13.36 -2.49 -13.65
N VAL A 47 -13.94 -2.14 -12.49
CA VAL A 47 -15.09 -1.22 -12.44
C VAL A 47 -14.66 0.17 -12.89
N LEU A 48 -13.57 0.71 -12.34
CA LEU A 48 -13.06 2.02 -12.75
C LEU A 48 -12.78 2.09 -14.28
N LYS A 49 -12.23 1.02 -14.85
CA LYS A 49 -11.99 0.94 -16.30
C LYS A 49 -13.30 0.98 -17.08
N ARG A 50 -14.31 0.20 -16.65
CA ARG A 50 -15.62 0.14 -17.32
C ARG A 50 -16.39 1.47 -17.25
N GLU A 51 -16.26 2.17 -16.12
CA GLU A 51 -16.92 3.48 -15.89
C GLU A 51 -16.12 4.65 -16.50
N GLY A 52 -15.09 4.40 -17.32
CA GLY A 52 -14.26 5.45 -17.94
C GLY A 52 -13.36 6.21 -16.95
N LYS A 53 -13.17 5.69 -15.73
CA LYS A 53 -12.43 6.32 -14.62
C LYS A 53 -11.08 5.64 -14.34
N ARG A 54 -10.54 4.95 -15.36
CA ARG A 54 -9.26 4.26 -15.25
C ARG A 54 -8.15 5.21 -14.82
N GLY A 55 -7.37 4.80 -13.79
CA GLY A 55 -6.24 5.58 -13.28
C GLY A 55 -6.64 6.72 -12.33
N MET A 56 -7.94 7.00 -12.14
CA MET A 56 -8.40 8.00 -11.20
C MET A 56 -7.99 7.69 -9.75
N LEU A 57 -8.01 6.40 -9.40
CA LEU A 57 -7.48 5.87 -8.16
C LEU A 57 -6.36 4.90 -8.46
N ASP A 58 -5.24 5.03 -7.76
CA ASP A 58 -4.19 4.00 -7.74
C ASP A 58 -3.95 3.54 -6.30
N LEU A 59 -4.46 2.35 -6.00
CA LEU A 59 -4.17 1.62 -4.75
C LEU A 59 -3.13 0.51 -5.00
N GLY A 60 -2.38 0.58 -6.09
CA GLY A 60 -1.44 -0.46 -6.47
C GLY A 60 -2.12 -1.81 -6.68
N ASN A 61 -1.51 -2.86 -6.15
CA ASN A 61 -2.09 -4.20 -5.98
C ASN A 61 -2.22 -4.45 -4.48
N ALA A 62 -2.96 -3.57 -3.80
CA ALA A 62 -3.16 -3.64 -2.36
C ALA A 62 -3.79 -4.97 -1.96
N GLU A 63 -3.35 -5.49 -0.82
CA GLU A 63 -3.93 -6.67 -0.22
C GLU A 63 -5.40 -6.42 0.15
N VAL A 64 -6.28 -7.33 -0.23
CA VAL A 64 -7.70 -7.31 0.11
C VAL A 64 -7.94 -8.22 1.31
N ILE A 65 -8.01 -7.65 2.50
CA ILE A 65 -8.37 -8.36 3.73
C ILE A 65 -9.86 -8.11 3.97
N LEU A 66 -10.65 -9.15 3.83
CA LEU A 66 -12.10 -9.06 4.03
C LEU A 66 -12.40 -9.05 5.53
N PRO A 67 -13.26 -8.11 5.99
CA PRO A 67 -13.68 -8.06 7.39
C PRO A 67 -14.69 -9.18 7.69
N VAL A 68 -14.18 -10.33 8.11
CA VAL A 68 -14.92 -11.54 8.46
C VAL A 68 -14.49 -11.97 9.87
N ALA A 69 -15.43 -12.26 10.75
CA ALA A 69 -15.17 -12.80 12.07
C ALA A 69 -14.41 -14.13 11.97
N GLU A 70 -13.51 -14.40 12.92
CA GLU A 70 -12.58 -15.55 12.85
C GLU A 70 -13.28 -16.91 12.81
N ASP A 71 -14.39 -17.03 13.51
CA ASP A 71 -15.22 -18.23 13.63
C ASP A 71 -16.27 -18.36 12.52
N ALA A 72 -16.49 -17.28 11.75
CA ALA A 72 -17.46 -17.29 10.67
C ALA A 72 -16.92 -17.94 9.40
N ARG A 73 -17.79 -18.65 8.69
CA ARG A 73 -17.55 -19.13 7.33
C ARG A 73 -18.57 -18.53 6.38
N ILE A 74 -18.09 -17.76 5.40
CA ILE A 74 -18.95 -17.12 4.40
C ILE A 74 -18.59 -17.59 2.99
N ARG A 75 -19.58 -17.53 2.10
CA ARG A 75 -19.35 -17.71 0.67
C ARG A 75 -19.46 -16.36 -0.03
N VAL A 76 -18.38 -15.94 -0.70
CA VAL A 76 -18.35 -14.72 -1.50
C VAL A 76 -18.44 -15.07 -2.98
N ARG A 77 -19.26 -14.31 -3.73
CA ARG A 77 -19.43 -14.48 -5.19
C ARG A 77 -19.04 -13.21 -5.96
N HIS A 78 -18.56 -12.19 -5.26
CA HIS A 78 -18.15 -10.92 -5.87
C HIS A 78 -16.72 -11.03 -6.36
N ARG A 79 -16.50 -10.56 -7.58
CA ARG A 79 -15.16 -10.57 -8.20
C ARG A 79 -14.20 -9.71 -7.40
N MET A 80 -13.09 -10.30 -7.03
CA MET A 80 -12.00 -9.64 -6.34
C MET A 80 -10.69 -10.36 -6.60
N ARG A 81 -9.60 -9.63 -6.50
CA ARG A 81 -8.22 -10.15 -6.62
C ARG A 81 -7.42 -9.73 -5.41
N TYR A 82 -6.28 -10.40 -5.20
CA TYR A 82 -5.36 -10.16 -4.09
C TYR A 82 -6.01 -10.34 -2.71
N VAL A 83 -7.00 -11.24 -2.61
CA VAL A 83 -7.60 -11.60 -1.32
C VAL A 83 -6.54 -12.26 -0.47
N SER A 84 -6.40 -11.76 0.76
CA SER A 84 -5.40 -12.19 1.72
C SER A 84 -5.53 -13.68 2.08
N GLU A 85 -4.39 -14.32 2.34
CA GLU A 85 -4.33 -15.64 2.94
C GLU A 85 -5.03 -15.71 4.31
N LEU A 86 -5.13 -14.58 5.01
CA LEU A 86 -5.89 -14.48 6.27
C LEU A 86 -7.35 -14.90 6.11
N ASN A 87 -7.91 -14.72 4.91
CA ASN A 87 -9.29 -15.11 4.60
C ASN A 87 -9.44 -16.54 4.05
N ALA A 88 -8.34 -17.26 3.80
CA ALA A 88 -8.40 -18.60 3.19
C ALA A 88 -9.17 -19.62 4.03
N ARG A 89 -9.23 -19.44 5.35
CA ARG A 89 -9.91 -20.37 6.27
C ARG A 89 -11.41 -20.12 6.40
N ASN A 90 -11.82 -18.85 6.25
CA ASN A 90 -13.19 -18.41 6.58
C ASN A 90 -13.98 -17.90 5.38
N VAL A 91 -13.38 -17.83 4.20
CA VAL A 91 -14.06 -17.46 2.95
C VAL A 91 -14.00 -18.63 1.97
N THR A 92 -15.16 -19.12 1.54
CA THR A 92 -15.26 -20.19 0.55
C THR A 92 -15.48 -19.65 -0.85
N GLY A 93 -15.02 -20.40 -1.86
CA GLY A 93 -15.08 -19.98 -3.28
C GLY A 93 -13.85 -19.20 -3.74
N LEU A 94 -12.80 -19.17 -2.94
CA LEU A 94 -11.50 -18.60 -3.31
C LEU A 94 -10.69 -19.59 -4.13
N ALA A 95 -10.08 -19.10 -5.21
CA ALA A 95 -9.05 -19.80 -5.97
C ALA A 95 -7.72 -19.07 -5.79
N GLU A 96 -6.63 -19.82 -5.60
CA GLU A 96 -5.29 -19.22 -5.51
C GLU A 96 -4.91 -18.57 -6.83
N GLN A 97 -4.27 -17.38 -6.74
CA GLN A 97 -3.75 -16.69 -7.91
C GLN A 97 -2.34 -17.20 -8.26
N PRO A 98 -1.95 -17.17 -9.56
CA PRO A 98 -0.58 -17.48 -9.96
C PRO A 98 0.47 -16.53 -9.36
N GLU A 99 0.08 -15.26 -9.17
CA GLU A 99 0.97 -14.26 -8.57
C GLU A 99 0.76 -14.19 -7.07
N GLY A 100 1.84 -14.19 -6.32
CA GLY A 100 1.82 -13.93 -4.89
C GLY A 100 1.88 -12.45 -4.54
N LEU A 101 1.79 -12.16 -3.26
CA LEU A 101 2.04 -10.85 -2.66
C LEU A 101 3.40 -10.84 -1.98
N ALA A 102 4.09 -9.70 -2.02
CA ALA A 102 5.36 -9.47 -1.34
C ALA A 102 5.11 -8.77 -0.01
N LEU A 103 5.26 -9.48 1.12
CA LEU A 103 5.13 -8.93 2.47
C LEU A 103 6.50 -8.66 3.08
N ALA A 104 6.71 -7.47 3.60
CA ALA A 104 7.97 -7.06 4.22
C ALA A 104 8.34 -8.00 5.38
N ARG A 105 9.62 -8.37 5.40
CA ARG A 105 10.23 -9.14 6.50
C ARG A 105 10.31 -8.29 7.76
N GLU A 106 10.33 -8.94 8.90
CA GLU A 106 10.70 -8.27 10.14
C GLU A 106 12.18 -7.81 10.09
N PRO A 107 12.53 -6.71 10.77
CA PRO A 107 13.90 -6.20 10.76
C PRO A 107 14.96 -7.21 11.19
N GLU A 108 14.61 -8.14 12.07
CA GLU A 108 15.48 -9.19 12.60
C GLU A 108 15.77 -10.30 11.59
N GLU A 109 14.87 -10.53 10.63
CA GLU A 109 15.03 -11.53 9.56
C GLU A 109 16.05 -11.11 8.50
N TYR A 110 16.35 -9.82 8.40
CA TYR A 110 17.41 -9.37 7.50
C TYR A 110 18.78 -9.80 8.00
N SER A 111 19.62 -10.28 7.08
CA SER A 111 21.00 -10.63 7.41
C SER A 111 21.77 -9.45 7.99
N LYS A 112 22.78 -9.72 8.83
CA LYS A 112 23.68 -8.67 9.38
C LYS A 112 24.31 -7.84 8.25
N LYS A 113 24.74 -8.51 7.15
CA LYS A 113 25.32 -7.86 5.96
C LYS A 113 24.33 -6.91 5.28
N PHE A 114 23.06 -7.34 5.12
CA PHE A 114 22.02 -6.50 4.53
C PHE A 114 21.80 -5.24 5.38
N ARG A 115 21.56 -5.40 6.68
CA ARG A 115 21.35 -4.26 7.60
C ARG A 115 22.57 -3.30 7.63
N TYR A 116 23.77 -3.85 7.62
CA TYR A 116 25.00 -3.04 7.57
C TYR A 116 25.06 -2.22 6.27
N ASN A 117 24.79 -2.85 5.11
CA ASN A 117 24.82 -2.17 3.83
C ASN A 117 23.77 -1.05 3.76
N GLN A 118 22.54 -1.30 4.23
CA GLN A 118 21.49 -0.28 4.21
C GLN A 118 21.83 0.93 5.09
N ARG A 119 22.38 0.69 6.28
CA ARG A 119 22.87 1.78 7.15
C ARG A 119 24.05 2.52 6.55
N ARG A 120 24.92 1.83 5.82
CA ARG A 120 26.03 2.46 5.11
C ARG A 120 25.51 3.34 3.97
N GLU A 121 24.59 2.87 3.16
CA GLU A 121 23.96 3.65 2.08
C GLU A 121 23.26 4.90 2.65
N GLN A 122 22.53 4.75 3.75
CA GLN A 122 21.89 5.88 4.43
C GLN A 122 22.92 6.93 4.87
N ARG A 123 24.01 6.54 5.53
CA ARG A 123 25.07 7.48 5.94
C ARG A 123 25.72 8.18 4.75
N LEU A 124 26.04 7.45 3.68
CA LEU A 124 26.60 8.05 2.47
C LEU A 124 25.66 9.11 1.87
N LEU A 125 24.37 8.87 1.89
CA LEU A 125 23.36 9.84 1.46
C LEU A 125 23.35 11.06 2.40
N GLU A 126 23.35 10.86 3.72
CA GLU A 126 23.38 11.92 4.73
C GLU A 126 24.67 12.75 4.66
N ASP A 127 25.84 12.10 4.51
CA ASP A 127 27.15 12.76 4.34
C ASP A 127 27.21 13.62 3.05
N ALA A 128 26.43 13.25 2.03
CA ALA A 128 26.31 14.03 0.80
C ALA A 128 25.26 15.17 0.90
N GLY A 129 24.70 15.43 2.08
CA GLY A 129 23.69 16.46 2.30
C GLY A 129 22.26 15.95 2.10
N GLY A 130 22.05 14.63 2.07
CA GLY A 130 20.71 14.03 2.00
C GLY A 130 19.95 14.22 3.30
N ILE A 131 18.67 14.62 3.18
CA ILE A 131 17.76 14.84 4.30
C ILE A 131 16.54 13.96 4.13
N ILE A 132 16.22 13.17 5.17
CA ILE A 132 14.99 12.35 5.22
C ILE A 132 13.94 13.14 6.00
N ARG A 133 12.80 13.41 5.39
CA ARG A 133 11.70 14.17 6.00
C ARG A 133 10.43 13.35 6.04
N PRO A 134 9.61 13.46 7.11
CA PRO A 134 8.26 12.90 7.14
C PRO A 134 7.41 13.47 5.99
N MET A 135 6.73 12.60 5.25
CA MET A 135 5.91 13.03 4.11
C MET A 135 4.75 13.94 4.55
N LEU A 136 4.24 13.77 5.77
CA LEU A 136 3.13 14.57 6.29
C LEU A 136 3.48 16.02 6.64
N GLU A 137 4.74 16.43 6.57
CA GLU A 137 5.15 17.84 6.66
C GLU A 137 4.71 18.64 5.43
N LEU A 138 4.52 17.96 4.29
CA LEU A 138 4.07 18.56 3.04
C LEU A 138 2.54 18.56 2.93
N SER A 139 2.00 19.53 2.21
CA SER A 139 0.61 19.51 1.77
C SER A 139 0.34 18.39 0.76
N ALA A 140 -0.93 17.99 0.57
CA ALA A 140 -1.30 17.00 -0.42
C ALA A 140 -0.90 17.41 -1.85
N SER A 141 -0.98 18.70 -2.17
CA SER A 141 -0.59 19.24 -3.48
C SER A 141 0.91 19.15 -3.71
N GLU A 142 1.73 19.47 -2.70
CA GLU A 142 3.20 19.34 -2.79
C GLU A 142 3.61 17.87 -2.95
N GLN A 143 3.02 16.97 -2.14
CA GLN A 143 3.26 15.52 -2.25
C GLN A 143 2.91 15.00 -3.65
N ALA A 144 1.76 15.42 -4.19
CA ALA A 144 1.30 15.03 -5.52
C ALA A 144 2.24 15.54 -6.63
N ALA A 145 2.71 16.78 -6.52
CA ALA A 145 3.64 17.38 -7.47
C ALA A 145 4.99 16.65 -7.46
N ILE A 146 5.57 16.43 -6.28
CA ILE A 146 6.85 15.71 -6.11
C ILE A 146 6.73 14.27 -6.63
N TYR A 147 5.66 13.57 -6.25
CA TYR A 147 5.46 12.20 -6.73
C TYR A 147 5.31 12.13 -8.25
N ALA A 148 4.51 13.01 -8.85
CA ALA A 148 4.30 13.02 -10.29
C ALA A 148 5.59 13.31 -11.06
N ASP A 149 6.40 14.25 -10.58
CA ASP A 149 7.68 14.61 -11.19
C ASP A 149 8.68 13.45 -11.10
N LEU A 150 8.95 12.92 -9.90
CA LEU A 150 9.87 11.81 -9.69
C LEU A 150 9.42 10.51 -10.39
N PHE A 151 8.11 10.28 -10.49
CA PHE A 151 7.57 9.17 -11.25
C PHE A 151 7.87 9.34 -12.75
N GLN A 152 7.64 10.52 -13.30
CA GLN A 152 7.92 10.82 -14.70
C GLN A 152 9.41 10.74 -15.03
N ARG A 153 10.28 11.27 -14.17
CA ARG A 153 11.75 11.12 -14.33
C ARG A 153 12.20 9.66 -14.36
N ARG A 154 11.59 8.82 -13.50
CA ARG A 154 11.91 7.39 -13.40
C ARG A 154 11.44 6.56 -14.58
N TRP A 155 10.19 6.79 -15.03
CA TRP A 155 9.50 5.90 -15.95
C TRP A 155 9.33 6.48 -17.36
N ASN A 156 9.65 7.76 -17.55
CA ASN A 156 9.50 8.51 -18.79
C ASN A 156 8.06 8.57 -19.33
N PHE A 157 7.06 8.48 -18.43
CA PHE A 157 5.65 8.74 -18.73
C PHE A 157 4.94 9.30 -17.49
N GLU A 158 3.77 9.93 -17.69
CA GLU A 158 3.01 10.54 -16.62
C GLU A 158 2.54 9.54 -15.55
N ALA A 159 2.56 9.99 -14.29
CA ALA A 159 1.99 9.20 -13.20
C ALA A 159 0.48 8.95 -13.45
N PRO A 160 0.00 7.71 -13.28
CA PRO A 160 -1.42 7.41 -13.41
C PRO A 160 -2.27 8.29 -12.49
N GLY A 161 -3.32 8.88 -13.06
CA GLY A 161 -4.22 9.73 -12.30
C GLY A 161 -3.66 11.08 -11.85
N LYS A 162 -2.56 11.56 -12.45
CA LYS A 162 -1.88 12.83 -12.10
C LYS A 162 -2.83 13.98 -11.78
N LYS A 163 -3.91 14.13 -12.55
CA LYS A 163 -4.91 15.19 -12.38
C LYS A 163 -5.68 15.11 -11.05
N HIS A 164 -5.73 13.94 -10.43
CA HIS A 164 -6.49 13.65 -9.22
C HIS A 164 -5.61 13.34 -8.00
N LEU A 165 -4.28 13.32 -8.17
CA LEU A 165 -3.36 12.92 -7.09
C LEU A 165 -3.51 13.81 -5.85
N ALA A 166 -3.61 15.13 -6.02
CA ALA A 166 -3.77 16.05 -4.90
C ALA A 166 -5.07 15.80 -4.13
N ASP A 167 -6.18 15.56 -4.84
CA ASP A 167 -7.47 15.24 -4.22
C ASP A 167 -7.41 13.90 -3.49
N VAL A 168 -6.84 12.86 -4.13
CA VAL A 168 -6.65 11.53 -3.51
C VAL A 168 -5.79 11.64 -2.26
N PHE A 169 -4.65 12.34 -2.31
CA PHE A 169 -3.76 12.50 -1.17
C PHE A 169 -4.39 13.33 -0.06
N GLY A 170 -5.19 14.36 -0.41
CA GLY A 170 -5.98 15.13 0.56
C GLY A 170 -6.99 14.24 1.30
N LEU A 171 -7.78 13.46 0.56
CA LEU A 171 -8.76 12.52 1.13
C LEU A 171 -8.12 11.39 1.95
N MET A 172 -6.93 10.96 1.53
CA MET A 172 -6.21 9.86 2.18
C MET A 172 -5.23 10.31 3.27
N ARG A 173 -5.14 11.62 3.56
CA ARG A 173 -4.10 12.19 4.42
C ARG A 173 -3.94 11.50 5.78
N GLU A 174 -5.02 11.16 6.44
CA GLU A 174 -4.97 10.47 7.74
C GLU A 174 -4.41 9.04 7.66
N PHE A 175 -4.42 8.45 6.46
CA PHE A 175 -3.88 7.11 6.19
C PHE A 175 -2.49 7.16 5.59
N MET A 176 -2.00 8.33 5.19
CA MET A 176 -0.65 8.46 4.63
C MET A 176 0.41 8.37 5.72
N THR A 177 1.54 7.78 5.37
CA THR A 177 2.69 7.64 6.26
C THR A 177 3.98 7.56 5.45
N GLY A 178 5.12 7.51 6.15
CA GLY A 178 6.42 7.37 5.53
C GLY A 178 7.16 8.70 5.37
N SER A 179 8.25 8.63 4.65
CA SER A 179 9.18 9.73 4.44
C SER A 179 9.49 9.93 2.96
N LEU A 180 10.10 11.05 2.65
CA LEU A 180 10.72 11.34 1.37
C LEU A 180 12.16 11.80 1.60
N ILE A 181 12.97 11.82 0.55
CA ILE A 181 14.39 12.21 0.61
C ILE A 181 14.62 13.42 -0.26
N TYR A 182 15.29 14.41 0.32
CA TYR A 182 15.88 15.54 -0.38
C TYR A 182 17.40 15.36 -0.47
N LEU A 183 17.99 15.85 -1.55
CA LEU A 183 19.43 15.99 -1.73
C LEU A 183 19.68 17.37 -2.35
N ASN A 184 20.48 18.21 -1.67
CA ASN A 184 20.71 19.61 -2.08
C ASN A 184 19.38 20.38 -2.29
N ASP A 185 18.46 20.26 -1.34
CA ASP A 185 17.11 20.86 -1.34
C ASP A 185 16.16 20.38 -2.47
N GLU A 186 16.59 19.44 -3.32
CA GLU A 186 15.75 18.83 -4.35
C GLU A 186 15.21 17.48 -3.90
N PRO A 187 13.91 17.17 -4.12
CA PRO A 187 13.36 15.87 -3.80
C PRO A 187 13.92 14.80 -4.75
N VAL A 188 14.50 13.74 -4.21
CA VAL A 188 15.12 12.65 -5.00
C VAL A 188 14.47 11.29 -4.84
N ALA A 189 13.66 11.09 -3.79
CA ALA A 189 12.88 9.87 -3.61
C ALA A 189 11.61 10.12 -2.80
N ILE A 190 10.52 9.49 -3.21
CA ILE A 190 9.23 9.47 -2.51
C ILE A 190 8.61 8.09 -2.59
N GLN A 191 7.93 7.67 -1.52
CA GLN A 191 7.10 6.45 -1.49
C GLN A 191 5.69 6.81 -1.03
N ILE A 192 4.69 6.37 -1.76
CA ILE A 192 3.29 6.52 -1.38
C ILE A 192 2.88 5.30 -0.57
N LEU A 193 2.70 5.51 0.72
CA LEU A 193 2.37 4.50 1.71
C LEU A 193 1.05 4.83 2.37
N TYR A 194 0.15 3.86 2.45
CA TYR A 194 -1.11 3.98 3.20
C TYR A 194 -1.13 2.99 4.35
N ARG A 195 -1.42 3.48 5.54
CA ARG A 195 -1.52 2.71 6.77
C ARG A 195 -2.94 2.76 7.32
N VAL A 196 -3.46 1.61 7.71
CA VAL A 196 -4.71 1.48 8.47
C VAL A 196 -4.51 0.54 9.65
N GLU A 197 -5.26 0.77 10.71
CA GLU A 197 -5.24 -0.08 11.89
C GLU A 197 -6.49 -0.97 11.91
N ALA A 198 -6.26 -2.27 12.05
CA ALA A 198 -7.28 -3.24 12.41
C ALA A 198 -7.21 -3.52 13.93
N PRO A 199 -8.23 -4.14 14.52
CA PRO A 199 -8.17 -4.50 15.94
C PRO A 199 -6.93 -5.34 16.32
N LYS A 200 -6.51 -6.27 15.44
CA LYS A 200 -5.46 -7.25 15.73
C LYS A 200 -4.14 -7.01 15.02
N TRP A 201 -4.06 -6.13 14.03
CA TRP A 201 -2.84 -5.82 13.28
C TRP A 201 -2.87 -4.42 12.67
N THR A 202 -1.71 -3.95 12.24
CA THR A 202 -1.57 -2.77 11.39
C THR A 202 -1.31 -3.21 9.95
N SER A 203 -2.08 -2.69 8.98
CA SER A 203 -1.82 -2.89 7.55
C SER A 203 -1.13 -1.67 6.98
N LEU A 204 -0.07 -1.90 6.19
CA LEU A 204 0.64 -0.89 5.44
C LEU A 204 0.77 -1.35 3.97
N GLU A 205 0.43 -0.48 3.03
CA GLU A 205 0.53 -0.75 1.60
C GLU A 205 1.52 0.21 0.94
N TYR A 206 2.54 -0.33 0.30
CA TYR A 206 3.38 0.43 -0.62
C TYR A 206 2.72 0.48 -1.99
N ILE A 207 2.12 1.60 -2.30
CA ILE A 207 1.34 1.79 -3.53
C ILE A 207 2.26 1.99 -4.72
N ASN A 208 3.15 2.97 -4.63
CA ASN A 208 4.07 3.34 -5.69
C ASN A 208 5.17 4.27 -5.16
N GLY A 209 6.16 4.58 -5.99
CA GLY A 209 7.20 5.53 -5.64
C GLY A 209 7.89 6.14 -6.85
N GLY A 210 8.48 7.29 -6.63
CA GLY A 210 9.34 7.99 -7.55
C GLY A 210 10.77 8.07 -7.02
N VAL A 211 11.75 7.98 -7.90
CA VAL A 211 13.17 8.15 -7.60
C VAL A 211 13.83 8.89 -8.75
N ASP A 212 14.62 9.89 -8.43
CA ASP A 212 15.42 10.58 -9.43
C ASP A 212 16.54 9.64 -9.94
N PRO A 213 16.59 9.31 -11.24
CA PRO A 213 17.66 8.50 -11.81
C PRO A 213 19.06 9.09 -11.67
N GLN A 214 19.18 10.41 -11.54
CA GLN A 214 20.47 11.12 -11.41
C GLN A 214 21.10 10.89 -10.02
N SER A 215 20.30 10.60 -8.99
CA SER A 215 20.76 10.32 -7.62
C SER A 215 21.07 8.83 -7.36
N ARG A 216 21.17 8.00 -8.42
CA ARG A 216 21.30 6.53 -8.31
C ARG A 216 22.51 6.09 -7.49
N GLU A 217 23.61 6.84 -7.49
CA GLU A 217 24.81 6.53 -6.71
C GLU A 217 24.55 6.43 -5.21
N PHE A 218 23.58 7.19 -4.69
CA PHE A 218 23.17 7.19 -3.27
C PHE A 218 22.08 6.17 -2.95
N SER A 219 21.60 5.41 -3.94
CA SER A 219 20.53 4.40 -3.73
C SER A 219 19.30 4.92 -2.97
N PRO A 220 18.76 6.15 -3.24
CA PRO A 220 17.77 6.78 -2.36
C PRO A 220 16.48 5.97 -2.23
N GLY A 221 16.10 5.22 -3.26
CA GLY A 221 14.95 4.32 -3.19
C GLY A 221 15.13 3.15 -2.20
N SER A 222 16.35 2.59 -2.11
CA SER A 222 16.68 1.56 -1.11
C SER A 222 16.74 2.14 0.29
N VAL A 223 17.39 3.30 0.45
CA VAL A 223 17.46 4.01 1.74
C VAL A 223 16.05 4.31 2.24
N LEU A 224 15.19 4.85 1.39
CA LEU A 224 13.82 5.19 1.75
C LEU A 224 13.00 3.95 2.13
N SER A 225 13.15 2.84 1.39
CA SER A 225 12.51 1.56 1.75
C SER A 225 12.99 1.05 3.10
N PHE A 226 14.28 1.18 3.40
CA PHE A 226 14.84 0.75 4.68
C PHE A 226 14.30 1.58 5.83
N VAL A 227 14.36 2.90 5.74
CA VAL A 227 13.87 3.82 6.77
C VAL A 227 12.37 3.62 7.02
N ASN A 228 11.56 3.62 5.95
CA ASN A 228 10.11 3.43 6.09
C ASN A 228 9.75 2.07 6.67
N THR A 229 10.51 1.01 6.35
CA THR A 229 10.27 -0.32 6.93
C THR A 229 10.61 -0.33 8.42
N GLN A 230 11.75 0.24 8.83
CA GLN A 230 12.13 0.34 10.24
C GLN A 230 11.06 1.11 11.04
N THR A 231 10.71 2.30 10.58
CA THR A 231 9.71 3.16 11.23
C THR A 231 8.34 2.46 11.35
N ALA A 232 7.91 1.76 10.29
CA ALA A 232 6.64 1.05 10.31
C ALA A 232 6.60 -0.08 11.36
N TRP A 233 7.69 -0.85 11.48
CA TRP A 233 7.81 -1.90 12.50
C TRP A 233 7.87 -1.33 13.91
N GLU A 234 8.63 -0.26 14.12
CA GLU A 234 8.71 0.43 15.42
C GLU A 234 7.33 0.94 15.86
N GLN A 235 6.58 1.58 14.95
CA GLN A 235 5.23 2.06 15.22
C GLN A 235 4.25 0.93 15.54
N ALA A 236 4.28 -0.18 14.78
CA ALA A 236 3.42 -1.32 15.04
C ALA A 236 3.72 -1.99 16.39
N ARG A 237 5.00 -2.12 16.73
CA ARG A 237 5.46 -2.65 18.04
C ARG A 237 5.05 -1.76 19.19
N ALA A 238 5.13 -0.44 19.03
CA ALA A 238 4.66 0.51 20.05
C ALA A 238 3.16 0.38 20.32
N LEU A 239 2.38 -0.05 19.32
CA LEU A 239 0.94 -0.35 19.46
C LEU A 239 0.66 -1.78 19.97
N GLY A 240 1.70 -2.61 20.15
CA GLY A 240 1.54 -4.02 20.49
C GLY A 240 0.86 -4.85 19.40
N LYS A 241 0.94 -4.42 18.14
CA LYS A 241 0.28 -5.06 17.00
C LYS A 241 1.29 -5.61 16.00
N PRO A 242 1.08 -6.81 15.42
CA PRO A 242 1.84 -7.25 14.28
C PRO A 242 1.63 -6.31 13.10
N LEU A 243 2.68 -6.10 12.30
CA LEU A 243 2.65 -5.34 11.07
C LEU A 243 2.44 -6.26 9.87
N ARG A 244 1.53 -5.85 8.98
CA ARG A 244 1.32 -6.47 7.69
C ARG A 244 1.64 -5.44 6.61
N TYR A 245 2.90 -5.41 6.17
CA TYR A 245 3.39 -4.42 5.21
C TYR A 245 3.55 -5.05 3.83
N SER A 246 2.67 -4.68 2.92
CA SER A 246 2.63 -5.18 1.54
C SER A 246 3.39 -4.26 0.58
N PHE A 247 4.28 -4.86 -0.22
CA PHE A 247 4.94 -4.24 -1.38
C PHE A 247 4.19 -4.54 -2.68
N GLY A 248 2.93 -4.99 -2.57
CA GLY A 248 2.11 -5.38 -3.71
C GLY A 248 2.54 -6.70 -4.34
N ARG A 249 2.26 -6.89 -5.63
CA ARG A 249 2.52 -8.12 -6.38
C ARG A 249 3.99 -8.54 -6.33
N ALA A 250 4.24 -9.84 -6.07
CA ALA A 250 5.58 -10.42 -6.00
C ALA A 250 6.15 -10.74 -7.40
N ASP A 251 6.21 -9.74 -8.27
CA ASP A 251 6.57 -9.85 -9.69
C ASP A 251 7.99 -9.38 -10.02
N ARG A 252 8.74 -8.94 -9.03
CA ARG A 252 10.08 -8.37 -9.20
C ARG A 252 11.06 -8.98 -8.22
N GLU A 253 12.20 -9.47 -8.70
CA GLU A 253 13.24 -10.11 -7.91
C GLU A 253 13.82 -9.22 -6.79
N TYR A 254 13.89 -7.89 -7.02
CA TYR A 254 14.40 -7.00 -5.98
C TYR A 254 13.58 -7.06 -4.70
N LYS A 255 12.28 -7.40 -4.79
CA LYS A 255 11.39 -7.53 -3.62
C LYS A 255 11.77 -8.71 -2.74
N ASP A 256 12.39 -9.75 -3.28
CA ASP A 256 12.80 -10.93 -2.51
C ASP A 256 13.85 -10.61 -1.44
N ARG A 257 14.57 -9.49 -1.59
CA ARG A 257 15.50 -8.99 -0.57
C ARG A 257 14.79 -8.37 0.62
N TRP A 258 13.58 -7.84 0.40
CA TRP A 258 12.79 -7.10 1.38
C TRP A 258 11.66 -7.92 1.97
N CYS A 259 11.15 -8.89 1.21
CA CYS A 259 9.86 -9.50 1.45
C CYS A 259 9.90 -11.02 1.44
N HIS A 260 8.91 -11.61 2.09
CA HIS A 260 8.45 -12.96 1.83
C HIS A 260 7.40 -12.93 0.72
N ARG A 261 7.29 -14.03 -0.04
CA ARG A 261 6.20 -14.24 -0.97
C ARG A 261 5.10 -15.03 -0.27
N VAL A 262 3.88 -14.49 -0.27
CA VAL A 262 2.71 -15.16 0.30
C VAL A 262 1.65 -15.39 -0.76
N PRO A 263 0.84 -16.47 -0.66
CA PRO A 263 -0.26 -16.71 -1.59
C PRO A 263 -1.35 -15.66 -1.44
N VAL A 264 -2.01 -15.34 -2.53
CA VAL A 264 -3.23 -14.53 -2.56
C VAL A 264 -4.27 -15.21 -3.41
N TYR A 265 -5.53 -14.84 -3.19
CA TYR A 265 -6.68 -15.53 -3.77
C TYR A 265 -7.54 -14.56 -4.59
N GLN A 266 -8.43 -15.15 -5.38
CA GLN A 266 -9.43 -14.43 -6.17
C GLN A 266 -10.77 -15.16 -6.14
N VAL A 267 -11.83 -14.42 -6.46
CA VAL A 267 -13.19 -14.94 -6.71
C VAL A 267 -13.57 -14.66 -8.16
#